data_b23c0a41866605e8730e5a737b514f1e
#
_entry.id   b23c0a41866605e8730e5a737b514f1e
#
_cell.length_a   1.000
_cell.length_b   1.000
_cell.length_c   1.000
_cell.angle_alpha   90.00
_cell.angle_beta   90.00
_cell.angle_gamma   90.00
#
_symmetry.space_group_name_H-M   'P 1'
#
loop_
_entity.id
_entity.type
_entity.pdbx_description
1 polymer ?
#
loop_
_entity_poly.entity_id
_entity_poly.type
_entity_poly.pdbx_seq_one_letter_code
_entity_poly.pdbx_strand_id
1 'polypeptide(L)'
;MSAPVRTLVAWCPDWSVVVTGVDLAEPVAVVYANRIVAASPGARAQGVARGMRRRAAQGRCATLALHERDEAREARLFEPVVAALDDITPRVEVTRPGTCALVMRGPSRYFGGDAAVADLVHERLAEVVAERTDVRVGVADGPFAAELAARAANPTRLVPSGEVAGFLAPMKVDVLERPELVDVLRRLGVHTLGAFADLPASDILTRFGSDGLGAYRLACGRDERPPDARRPPVDWTVSDDIYPPADRIDRVAFLARTLADELHRRLGRDGVTCVRVGIEAETEHGEQLLRFWRHEGTLSDAAVADRVR
;
A
#
# COMPACT_ATOMS: atom_id res chain seq x y z
N MET A 1 14.52 -17.59 -11.83
CA MET A 1 13.85 -16.89 -10.69
C MET A 1 14.68 -15.67 -10.37
N SER A 2 14.08 -14.47 -10.46
CA SER A 2 14.76 -13.23 -10.08
C SER A 2 14.84 -13.15 -8.55
N ALA A 3 15.97 -12.65 -8.01
CA ALA A 3 16.06 -12.40 -6.58
C ALA A 3 15.08 -11.30 -6.16
N PRO A 4 14.50 -11.37 -4.95
CA PRO A 4 13.65 -10.31 -4.43
C PRO A 4 14.37 -8.96 -4.44
N VAL A 5 13.63 -7.90 -4.79
CA VAL A 5 14.21 -6.56 -4.88
C VAL A 5 14.25 -5.90 -3.50
N ARG A 6 15.41 -5.38 -3.11
CA ARG A 6 15.58 -4.63 -1.87
C ARG A 6 14.63 -3.42 -1.86
N THR A 7 13.74 -3.40 -0.89
CA THR A 7 12.57 -2.49 -0.85
C THR A 7 12.51 -1.78 0.50
N LEU A 8 12.18 -0.50 0.48
CA LEU A 8 11.73 0.24 1.65
C LEU A 8 10.23 0.45 1.56
N VAL A 9 9.54 0.23 2.67
CA VAL A 9 8.12 0.60 2.84
C VAL A 9 8.04 1.63 3.97
N ALA A 10 7.39 2.75 3.68
CA ALA A 10 6.96 3.71 4.68
C ALA A 10 5.47 3.54 4.95
N TRP A 11 5.11 3.46 6.22
CA TRP A 11 3.75 3.24 6.69
C TRP A 11 3.34 4.30 7.72
N CYS A 12 2.23 4.97 7.43
CA CYS A 12 1.53 5.88 8.32
C CYS A 12 0.32 5.12 8.91
N PRO A 13 0.39 4.69 10.18
CA PRO A 13 -0.69 3.93 10.80
C PRO A 13 -2.02 4.68 10.79
N ASP A 14 -3.10 3.91 10.73
CA ASP A 14 -4.47 4.40 10.88
C ASP A 14 -4.86 5.54 9.91
N TRP A 15 -4.22 5.62 8.72
CA TRP A 15 -4.38 6.72 7.78
C TRP A 15 -5.85 7.05 7.47
N SER A 16 -6.70 6.04 7.24
CA SER A 16 -8.13 6.25 7.00
C SER A 16 -8.82 6.95 8.18
N VAL A 17 -8.35 6.74 9.43
CA VAL A 17 -8.86 7.46 10.60
C VAL A 17 -8.24 8.86 10.67
N VAL A 18 -6.93 9.00 10.44
CA VAL A 18 -6.22 10.30 10.41
C VAL A 18 -6.89 11.29 9.48
N VAL A 19 -7.34 10.84 8.31
CA VAL A 19 -8.04 11.65 7.29
C VAL A 19 -9.37 12.22 7.80
N THR A 20 -9.98 11.62 8.81
CA THR A 20 -11.22 12.17 9.41
C THR A 20 -10.96 13.49 10.16
N GLY A 21 -9.72 13.72 10.59
CA GLY A 21 -9.33 14.90 11.37
C GLY A 21 -9.70 14.81 12.85
N VAL A 22 -10.15 13.65 13.33
CA VAL A 22 -10.49 13.40 14.74
C VAL A 22 -9.25 12.90 15.47
N ASP A 23 -9.12 13.23 16.76
CA ASP A 23 -8.05 12.74 17.61
C ASP A 23 -8.06 11.20 17.65
N LEU A 24 -6.91 10.59 17.45
CA LEU A 24 -6.75 9.14 17.48
C LEU A 24 -6.98 8.52 18.88
N ALA A 25 -6.91 9.29 19.94
CA ALA A 25 -7.26 8.87 21.30
C ALA A 25 -8.77 8.65 21.46
N GLU A 26 -9.59 9.38 20.68
CA GLU A 26 -11.04 9.20 20.66
C GLU A 26 -11.44 7.89 19.97
N PRO A 27 -12.55 7.26 20.39
CA PRO A 27 -13.04 6.04 19.77
C PRO A 27 -13.70 6.34 18.43
N VAL A 28 -12.91 6.27 17.36
CA VAL A 28 -13.33 6.53 15.97
C VAL A 28 -13.11 5.29 15.10
N ALA A 29 -14.01 5.00 14.19
CA ALA A 29 -13.81 3.97 13.19
C ALA A 29 -14.34 4.40 11.81
N VAL A 30 -13.66 3.91 10.78
CA VAL A 30 -14.05 4.10 9.38
C VAL A 30 -14.75 2.84 8.89
N VAL A 31 -15.89 3.05 8.21
CA VAL A 31 -16.79 1.98 7.75
C VAL A 31 -16.83 1.97 6.22
N TYR A 32 -16.81 0.78 5.65
CA TYR A 32 -17.10 0.52 4.25
C TYR A 32 -17.91 -0.76 4.12
N ALA A 33 -18.93 -0.77 3.27
CA ALA A 33 -19.83 -1.91 3.08
C ALA A 33 -20.30 -2.56 4.40
N ASN A 34 -20.70 -1.70 5.36
CA ASN A 34 -21.21 -2.12 6.69
C ASN A 34 -20.17 -2.88 7.57
N ARG A 35 -18.87 -2.76 7.26
CA ARG A 35 -17.78 -3.33 8.05
C ARG A 35 -16.75 -2.27 8.43
N ILE A 36 -16.15 -2.43 9.59
CA ILE A 36 -15.03 -1.60 10.05
C ILE A 36 -13.80 -1.90 9.18
N VAL A 37 -13.29 -0.90 8.49
CA VAL A 37 -12.06 -0.99 7.67
C VAL A 37 -10.84 -0.44 8.41
N ALA A 38 -11.05 0.54 9.31
CA ALA A 38 -10.02 1.08 10.18
C ALA A 38 -10.66 1.50 11.52
N ALA A 39 -9.88 1.45 12.59
CA ALA A 39 -10.29 1.87 13.93
C ALA A 39 -9.14 2.56 14.64
N SER A 40 -9.41 3.69 15.32
CA SER A 40 -8.44 4.40 16.12
C SER A 40 -7.86 3.56 17.26
N PRO A 41 -6.70 3.90 17.82
CA PRO A 41 -6.21 3.32 19.08
C PRO A 41 -7.26 3.37 20.20
N GLY A 42 -7.98 4.49 20.34
CA GLY A 42 -9.08 4.64 21.32
C GLY A 42 -10.21 3.65 21.09
N ALA A 43 -10.62 3.41 19.84
CA ALA A 43 -11.63 2.41 19.51
C ALA A 43 -11.13 0.98 19.73
N ARG A 44 -9.87 0.69 19.37
CA ARG A 44 -9.25 -0.63 19.57
C ARG A 44 -9.13 -0.98 21.07
N ALA A 45 -8.81 -0.01 21.91
CA ALA A 45 -8.78 -0.20 23.36
C ALA A 45 -10.13 -0.64 23.94
N GLN A 46 -11.24 -0.27 23.28
CA GLN A 46 -12.59 -0.70 23.62
C GLN A 46 -13.04 -1.96 22.86
N GLY A 47 -12.11 -2.65 22.20
CA GLY A 47 -12.35 -3.94 21.54
C GLY A 47 -12.99 -3.83 20.14
N VAL A 48 -12.98 -2.66 19.51
CA VAL A 48 -13.37 -2.50 18.12
C VAL A 48 -12.23 -3.00 17.22
N ALA A 49 -12.54 -3.86 16.25
CA ALA A 49 -11.53 -4.44 15.36
C ALA A 49 -11.95 -4.33 13.88
N ARG A 50 -10.94 -4.27 12.99
CA ARG A 50 -11.13 -4.36 11.54
C ARG A 50 -11.92 -5.63 11.17
N GLY A 51 -12.82 -5.53 10.21
CA GLY A 51 -13.69 -6.61 9.76
C GLY A 51 -14.99 -6.77 10.55
N MET A 52 -15.12 -6.18 11.74
CA MET A 52 -16.37 -6.21 12.49
C MET A 52 -17.51 -5.56 11.71
N ARG A 53 -18.73 -6.08 11.88
CA ARG A 53 -19.93 -5.40 11.39
C ARG A 53 -20.19 -4.13 12.21
N ARG A 54 -20.68 -3.08 11.58
CA ARG A 54 -21.01 -1.78 12.20
C ARG A 54 -21.77 -1.92 13.53
N ARG A 55 -22.85 -2.70 13.56
CA ARG A 55 -23.64 -2.91 14.78
C ARG A 55 -22.85 -3.61 15.89
N ALA A 56 -22.01 -4.57 15.53
CA ALA A 56 -21.18 -5.27 16.52
C ALA A 56 -20.12 -4.34 17.14
N ALA A 57 -19.54 -3.44 16.33
CA ALA A 57 -18.59 -2.43 16.81
C ALA A 57 -19.28 -1.42 17.74
N GLN A 58 -20.47 -0.92 17.38
CA GLN A 58 -21.27 -0.03 18.24
C GLN A 58 -21.71 -0.69 19.55
N GLY A 59 -22.00 -1.99 19.52
CA GLY A 59 -22.30 -2.75 20.76
C GLY A 59 -21.10 -2.92 21.70
N ARG A 60 -19.87 -2.80 21.17
CA ARG A 60 -18.65 -2.85 22.00
C ARG A 60 -18.23 -1.49 22.56
N CYS A 61 -18.47 -0.45 21.77
CA CYS A 61 -18.12 0.92 22.12
C CYS A 61 -19.33 1.83 21.84
N ALA A 62 -20.04 2.20 22.90
CA ALA A 62 -21.26 3.01 22.79
C ALA A 62 -20.97 4.45 22.30
N THR A 63 -19.77 4.96 22.54
CA THR A 63 -19.32 6.29 22.14
C THR A 63 -18.61 6.29 20.78
N LEU A 64 -18.62 5.17 20.03
CA LEU A 64 -17.92 5.03 18.77
C LEU A 64 -18.43 5.99 17.72
N ALA A 65 -17.61 6.95 17.30
CA ALA A 65 -17.85 7.78 16.14
C ALA A 65 -17.56 6.98 14.86
N LEU A 66 -18.49 7.02 13.91
CA LEU A 66 -18.39 6.28 12.66
C LEU A 66 -18.33 7.25 11.48
N HIS A 67 -17.34 7.08 10.62
CA HIS A 67 -17.15 7.81 9.38
C HIS A 67 -17.22 6.83 8.20
N GLU A 68 -17.89 7.21 7.13
CA GLU A 68 -17.84 6.43 5.89
C GLU A 68 -16.45 6.65 5.22
N ARG A 69 -15.95 5.62 4.57
CA ARG A 69 -14.66 5.67 3.89
C ARG A 69 -14.71 6.63 2.69
N ASP A 70 -13.75 7.51 2.60
CA ASP A 70 -13.55 8.42 1.46
C ASP A 70 -12.14 8.17 0.87
N GLU A 71 -12.07 7.23 -0.09
CA GLU A 71 -10.79 6.83 -0.72
C GLU A 71 -10.15 7.97 -1.49
N ALA A 72 -10.93 8.84 -2.11
CA ALA A 72 -10.42 10.00 -2.84
C ALA A 72 -9.75 11.00 -1.88
N ARG A 73 -10.38 11.25 -0.73
CA ARG A 73 -9.80 12.09 0.32
C ARG A 73 -8.56 11.46 0.94
N GLU A 74 -8.58 10.13 1.20
CA GLU A 74 -7.41 9.40 1.67
C GLU A 74 -6.22 9.57 0.72
N ALA A 75 -6.46 9.45 -0.59
CA ALA A 75 -5.43 9.60 -1.62
C ALA A 75 -4.90 11.04 -1.70
N ARG A 76 -5.79 12.04 -1.78
CA ARG A 76 -5.39 13.46 -1.84
C ARG A 76 -4.56 13.91 -0.66
N LEU A 77 -4.93 13.50 0.56
CA LEU A 77 -4.20 13.88 1.76
C LEU A 77 -2.89 13.10 1.92
N PHE A 78 -2.71 11.99 1.18
CA PHE A 78 -1.46 11.24 1.16
C PHE A 78 -0.45 11.77 0.13
N GLU A 79 -0.89 12.52 -0.89
CA GLU A 79 0.00 13.05 -1.92
C GLU A 79 1.15 13.91 -1.39
N PRO A 80 0.95 14.85 -0.43
CA PRO A 80 2.08 15.58 0.15
C PRO A 80 3.12 14.68 0.83
N VAL A 81 2.68 13.55 1.40
CA VAL A 81 3.57 12.55 2.02
C VAL A 81 4.44 11.88 0.96
N VAL A 82 3.84 11.55 -0.19
CA VAL A 82 4.56 10.94 -1.31
C VAL A 82 5.51 11.95 -1.97
N ALA A 83 5.04 13.18 -2.19
CA ALA A 83 5.84 14.26 -2.79
C ALA A 83 7.11 14.57 -1.98
N ALA A 84 7.07 14.42 -0.67
CA ALA A 84 8.26 14.60 0.18
C ALA A 84 9.40 13.60 -0.11
N LEU A 85 9.13 12.55 -0.87
CA LEU A 85 10.12 11.54 -1.26
C LEU A 85 10.72 11.78 -2.65
N ASP A 86 10.25 12.79 -3.41
CA ASP A 86 10.70 13.04 -4.79
C ASP A 86 12.20 13.32 -4.90
N ASP A 87 12.77 14.01 -3.91
CA ASP A 87 14.21 14.29 -3.82
C ASP A 87 15.04 13.01 -3.54
N ILE A 88 14.42 11.97 -3.00
CA ILE A 88 15.08 10.69 -2.69
C ILE A 88 14.98 9.76 -3.90
N THR A 89 13.81 9.68 -4.51
CA THR A 89 13.56 8.87 -5.69
C THR A 89 12.32 9.33 -6.45
N PRO A 90 12.38 9.45 -7.78
CA PRO A 90 11.20 9.78 -8.58
C PRO A 90 10.21 8.60 -8.71
N ARG A 91 10.54 7.43 -8.15
CA ARG A 91 9.76 6.20 -8.31
C ARG A 91 9.23 5.70 -6.97
N VAL A 92 8.13 6.29 -6.54
CA VAL A 92 7.40 5.85 -5.34
C VAL A 92 6.12 5.14 -5.77
N GLU A 93 5.93 3.91 -5.30
CA GLU A 93 4.67 3.17 -5.45
C GLU A 93 3.78 3.42 -4.23
N VAL A 94 2.61 4.00 -4.42
CA VAL A 94 1.57 4.05 -3.37
C VAL A 94 0.81 2.73 -3.41
N THR A 95 1.07 1.84 -2.45
CA THR A 95 0.39 0.54 -2.37
C THR A 95 -1.07 0.72 -1.93
N ARG A 96 -1.28 1.65 -1.02
CA ARG A 96 -2.56 2.20 -0.57
C ARG A 96 -2.31 3.52 0.14
N PRO A 97 -3.31 4.44 0.23
CA PRO A 97 -3.16 5.62 1.07
C PRO A 97 -2.70 5.26 2.48
N GLY A 98 -1.68 5.95 2.97
CA GLY A 98 -0.99 5.62 4.22
C GLY A 98 0.17 4.62 4.08
N THR A 99 0.45 4.09 2.88
CA THR A 99 1.58 3.15 2.67
C THR A 99 2.19 3.37 1.30
N CYS A 100 3.47 3.62 1.25
CA CYS A 100 4.22 3.70 0.00
C CYS A 100 5.50 2.86 0.05
N ALA A 101 5.98 2.47 -1.12
CA ALA A 101 7.15 1.62 -1.30
C ALA A 101 8.10 2.21 -2.33
N LEU A 102 9.39 2.04 -2.14
CA LEU A 102 10.43 2.43 -3.09
C LEU A 102 11.54 1.38 -3.18
N VAL A 103 12.20 1.32 -4.34
CA VAL A 103 13.34 0.44 -4.58
C VAL A 103 14.60 1.06 -4.02
N MET A 104 15.31 0.31 -3.18
CA MET A 104 16.48 0.81 -2.44
C MET A 104 17.77 0.91 -3.23
N ARG A 105 17.91 0.19 -4.36
CA ARG A 105 19.18 0.06 -5.08
C ARG A 105 19.84 1.39 -5.46
N GLY A 106 19.07 2.36 -5.94
CA GLY A 106 19.58 3.69 -6.30
C GLY A 106 19.86 4.55 -5.06
N PRO A 107 18.81 4.80 -4.24
CA PRO A 107 18.94 5.59 -3.02
C PRO A 107 20.02 5.11 -2.08
N SER A 108 20.11 3.80 -1.78
CA SER A 108 21.16 3.26 -0.88
C SER A 108 22.57 3.56 -1.37
N ARG A 109 22.80 3.51 -2.69
CA ARG A 109 24.13 3.84 -3.26
C ARG A 109 24.46 5.32 -3.15
N TYR A 110 23.46 6.18 -3.25
CA TYR A 110 23.65 7.64 -3.26
C TYR A 110 23.76 8.19 -1.84
N PHE A 111 22.93 7.73 -0.91
CA PHE A 111 22.83 8.27 0.45
C PHE A 111 23.65 7.48 1.49
N GLY A 112 24.47 6.49 1.09
CA GLY A 112 25.40 5.82 1.99
C GLY A 112 24.86 4.58 2.72
N GLY A 113 23.84 3.93 2.15
CA GLY A 113 23.33 2.64 2.62
C GLY A 113 21.85 2.66 3.05
N ASP A 114 21.34 1.46 3.33
CA ASP A 114 19.93 1.27 3.66
C ASP A 114 19.49 2.01 4.92
N ALA A 115 20.34 2.04 5.95
CA ALA A 115 20.03 2.73 7.20
C ALA A 115 19.90 4.25 6.98
N ALA A 116 20.85 4.86 6.28
CA ALA A 116 20.80 6.30 6.00
C ALA A 116 19.57 6.69 5.20
N VAL A 117 19.14 5.88 4.22
CA VAL A 117 17.90 6.13 3.47
C VAL A 117 16.68 5.94 4.37
N ALA A 118 16.65 4.92 5.22
CA ALA A 118 15.52 4.67 6.10
C ALA A 118 15.31 5.82 7.09
N ASP A 119 16.38 6.33 7.67
CA ASP A 119 16.36 7.46 8.60
C ASP A 119 15.94 8.75 7.87
N LEU A 120 16.51 9.03 6.68
CA LEU A 120 16.14 10.19 5.86
C LEU A 120 14.64 10.16 5.47
N VAL A 121 14.14 9.00 5.03
CA VAL A 121 12.71 8.83 4.71
C VAL A 121 11.84 9.06 5.94
N HIS A 122 12.23 8.48 7.09
CA HIS A 122 11.49 8.67 8.33
C HIS A 122 11.41 10.15 8.72
N GLU A 123 12.53 10.87 8.75
CA GLU A 123 12.61 12.30 9.10
C GLU A 123 11.75 13.15 8.17
N ARG A 124 11.90 12.97 6.85
CA ARG A 124 11.13 13.72 5.85
C ARG A 124 9.62 13.51 5.99
N LEU A 125 9.19 12.27 6.18
CA LEU A 125 7.78 11.98 6.31
C LEU A 125 7.21 12.41 7.66
N ALA A 126 7.98 12.29 8.75
CA ALA A 126 7.57 12.76 10.07
C ALA A 126 7.29 14.27 10.08
N GLU A 127 8.10 15.06 9.36
CA GLU A 127 7.87 16.50 9.18
C GLU A 127 6.53 16.80 8.50
N VAL A 128 6.17 16.02 7.47
CA VAL A 128 4.95 16.25 6.68
C VAL A 128 3.69 15.80 7.42
N VAL A 129 3.72 14.63 8.06
CA VAL A 129 2.55 14.14 8.81
C VAL A 129 2.40 14.87 10.15
N ALA A 130 3.49 15.45 10.67
CA ALA A 130 3.55 16.13 11.95
C ALA A 130 2.95 15.28 13.08
N GLU A 131 2.11 15.86 13.94
CA GLU A 131 1.50 15.15 15.07
C GLU A 131 0.27 14.30 14.70
N ARG A 132 -0.08 14.21 13.41
CA ARG A 132 -1.31 13.50 12.99
C ARG A 132 -1.22 11.98 13.12
N THR A 133 -0.04 11.42 12.87
CA THR A 133 0.22 9.98 12.99
C THR A 133 1.73 9.74 13.03
N ASP A 134 2.11 8.53 13.50
CA ASP A 134 3.49 8.07 13.40
C ASP A 134 3.87 7.77 11.94
N VAL A 135 5.18 7.79 11.68
CA VAL A 135 5.76 7.22 10.47
C VAL A 135 6.64 6.05 10.86
N ARG A 136 6.44 4.92 10.22
CA ARG A 136 7.25 3.72 10.43
C ARG A 136 7.84 3.25 9.13
N VAL A 137 9.13 2.91 9.18
CA VAL A 137 9.89 2.54 7.99
C VAL A 137 10.43 1.12 8.14
N GLY A 138 10.18 0.29 7.15
CA GLY A 138 10.70 -1.06 7.08
C GLY A 138 11.52 -1.28 5.80
N VAL A 139 12.66 -1.94 5.92
CA VAL A 139 13.52 -2.31 4.79
C VAL A 139 13.74 -3.80 4.79
N ALA A 140 13.45 -4.46 3.66
CA ALA A 140 13.67 -5.91 3.49
C ALA A 140 13.82 -6.27 2.00
N ASP A 141 14.18 -7.51 1.73
CA ASP A 141 14.16 -8.06 0.38
C ASP A 141 12.71 -8.45 0.04
N GLY A 142 12.10 -7.68 -0.87
CA GLY A 142 10.69 -7.80 -1.26
C GLY A 142 9.73 -6.90 -0.48
N PRO A 143 8.69 -6.39 -1.15
CA PRO A 143 7.73 -5.45 -0.57
C PRO A 143 6.90 -6.04 0.57
N PHE A 144 6.53 -7.32 0.52
CA PHE A 144 5.76 -7.96 1.59
C PHE A 144 6.53 -7.97 2.92
N ALA A 145 7.79 -8.40 2.90
CA ALA A 145 8.62 -8.41 4.10
C ALA A 145 8.94 -7.00 4.59
N ALA A 146 9.17 -6.04 3.68
CA ALA A 146 9.41 -4.64 4.01
C ALA A 146 8.17 -4.00 4.68
N GLU A 147 6.95 -4.33 4.22
CA GLU A 147 5.72 -3.85 4.85
C GLU A 147 5.55 -4.41 6.27
N LEU A 148 5.81 -5.71 6.47
CA LEU A 148 5.75 -6.31 7.79
C LEU A 148 6.87 -5.76 8.71
N ALA A 149 8.04 -5.44 8.17
CA ALA A 149 9.09 -4.75 8.90
C ALA A 149 8.64 -3.35 9.33
N ALA A 150 7.98 -2.57 8.44
CA ALA A 150 7.44 -1.26 8.77
C ALA A 150 6.35 -1.35 9.87
N ARG A 151 5.45 -2.33 9.78
CA ARG A 151 4.42 -2.55 10.83
C ARG A 151 5.02 -2.89 12.20
N ALA A 152 6.20 -3.54 12.22
CA ALA A 152 6.93 -3.91 13.43
C ALA A 152 8.03 -2.89 13.83
N ALA A 153 8.18 -1.80 13.09
CA ALA A 153 9.20 -0.77 13.31
C ALA A 153 8.86 0.16 14.49
N ASN A 154 9.91 0.73 15.08
CA ASN A 154 9.81 1.79 16.09
C ASN A 154 11.11 2.63 16.11
N PRO A 155 11.23 3.71 15.32
CA PRO A 155 10.45 4.05 14.12
C PRO A 155 10.91 3.28 12.87
N THR A 156 12.17 2.78 12.82
CA THR A 156 12.76 2.10 11.66
C THR A 156 13.09 0.65 11.97
N ARG A 157 12.95 -0.23 10.98
CA ARG A 157 13.36 -1.63 11.08
C ARG A 157 13.97 -2.11 9.78
N LEU A 158 15.22 -2.53 9.86
CA LEU A 158 15.96 -3.13 8.75
C LEU A 158 16.07 -4.64 8.96
N VAL A 159 15.60 -5.40 7.98
CA VAL A 159 15.86 -6.85 7.89
C VAL A 159 17.10 -7.02 7.03
N PRO A 160 18.18 -7.66 7.50
CA PRO A 160 19.38 -7.87 6.68
C PRO A 160 19.05 -8.62 5.39
N SER A 161 19.83 -8.33 4.34
CA SER A 161 19.62 -9.03 3.05
C SER A 161 19.91 -10.53 3.22
N GLY A 162 19.00 -11.35 2.67
CA GLY A 162 19.05 -12.81 2.80
C GLY A 162 18.42 -13.37 4.08
N GLU A 163 18.04 -12.54 5.06
CA GLU A 163 17.47 -12.98 6.35
C GLU A 163 15.94 -12.92 6.41
N VAL A 164 15.29 -12.62 5.31
CA VAL A 164 13.81 -12.43 5.23
C VAL A 164 13.06 -13.68 5.71
N ALA A 165 13.48 -14.88 5.34
CA ALA A 165 12.80 -16.11 5.75
C ALA A 165 12.80 -16.27 7.28
N GLY A 166 13.94 -16.01 7.95
CA GLY A 166 14.05 -16.03 9.40
C GLY A 166 13.21 -14.96 10.09
N PHE A 167 13.13 -13.76 9.50
CA PHE A 167 12.30 -12.67 9.98
C PHE A 167 10.80 -13.00 9.90
N LEU A 168 10.36 -13.63 8.82
CA LEU A 168 8.96 -14.00 8.58
C LEU A 168 8.52 -15.22 9.40
N ALA A 169 9.42 -16.18 9.64
CA ALA A 169 9.09 -17.49 10.22
C ALA A 169 8.22 -17.43 11.50
N PRO A 170 8.47 -16.55 12.51
CA PRO A 170 7.66 -16.48 13.72
C PRO A 170 6.31 -15.78 13.55
N MET A 171 6.06 -15.13 12.41
CA MET A 171 4.84 -14.37 12.18
C MET A 171 3.65 -15.29 11.98
N LYS A 172 2.48 -14.86 12.48
CA LYS A 172 1.23 -15.61 12.29
C LYS A 172 0.81 -15.60 10.82
N VAL A 173 0.17 -16.67 10.36
CA VAL A 173 -0.37 -16.77 8.99
C VAL A 173 -1.39 -15.68 8.64
N ASP A 174 -1.96 -15.03 9.65
CA ASP A 174 -2.90 -13.90 9.51
C ASP A 174 -2.35 -12.74 8.68
N VAL A 175 -1.04 -12.52 8.72
CA VAL A 175 -0.39 -11.44 7.96
C VAL A 175 -0.47 -11.62 6.44
N LEU A 176 -0.86 -12.81 5.97
CA LEU A 176 -1.13 -13.06 4.56
C LEU A 176 -2.40 -12.34 4.06
N GLU A 177 -3.28 -11.91 4.98
CA GLU A 177 -4.55 -11.22 4.69
C GLU A 177 -5.46 -11.99 3.70
N ARG A 178 -5.43 -13.34 3.76
CA ARG A 178 -6.22 -14.28 2.95
C ARG A 178 -7.12 -15.15 3.84
N PRO A 179 -8.31 -14.66 4.23
CA PRO A 179 -9.13 -15.29 5.29
C PRO A 179 -9.41 -16.76 5.06
N GLU A 180 -9.78 -17.14 3.84
CA GLU A 180 -10.13 -18.55 3.51
C GLU A 180 -8.92 -19.47 3.65
N LEU A 181 -7.76 -19.07 3.12
CA LEU A 181 -6.52 -19.83 3.25
C LEU A 181 -6.08 -19.92 4.72
N VAL A 182 -6.10 -18.80 5.44
CA VAL A 182 -5.72 -18.72 6.86
C VAL A 182 -6.59 -19.63 7.72
N ASP A 183 -7.91 -19.66 7.48
CA ASP A 183 -8.82 -20.54 8.21
C ASP A 183 -8.51 -22.03 7.99
N VAL A 184 -8.17 -22.42 6.75
CA VAL A 184 -7.78 -23.80 6.45
C VAL A 184 -6.42 -24.14 7.09
N LEU A 185 -5.42 -23.26 6.98
CA LEU A 185 -4.10 -23.46 7.59
C LEU A 185 -4.22 -23.66 9.11
N ARG A 186 -5.02 -22.82 9.78
CA ARG A 186 -5.27 -22.94 11.23
C ARG A 186 -5.91 -24.27 11.62
N ARG A 187 -6.89 -24.77 10.85
CA ARG A 187 -7.51 -26.07 11.08
C ARG A 187 -6.52 -27.22 10.90
N LEU A 188 -5.51 -27.03 10.05
CA LEU A 188 -4.41 -27.98 9.85
C LEU A 188 -3.29 -27.84 10.90
N GLY A 189 -3.42 -26.93 11.89
CA GLY A 189 -2.42 -26.67 12.92
C GLY A 189 -1.26 -25.79 12.45
N VAL A 190 -1.34 -25.19 11.25
CA VAL A 190 -0.33 -24.29 10.70
C VAL A 190 -0.66 -22.86 11.13
N HIS A 191 0.08 -22.35 12.12
CA HIS A 191 -0.20 -21.05 12.73
C HIS A 191 0.80 -19.96 12.37
N THR A 192 1.99 -20.33 11.88
CA THR A 192 3.07 -19.40 11.55
C THR A 192 3.49 -19.50 10.08
N LEU A 193 4.11 -18.43 9.57
CA LEU A 193 4.65 -18.42 8.21
C LEU A 193 5.77 -19.45 8.04
N GLY A 194 6.61 -19.67 9.06
CA GLY A 194 7.64 -20.70 9.04
C GLY A 194 7.04 -22.09 8.88
N ALA A 195 6.06 -22.45 9.71
CA ALA A 195 5.36 -23.73 9.60
C ALA A 195 4.65 -23.91 8.23
N PHE A 196 4.18 -22.81 7.64
CA PHE A 196 3.60 -22.82 6.29
C PHE A 196 4.68 -23.01 5.22
N ALA A 197 5.83 -22.36 5.36
CA ALA A 197 6.96 -22.47 4.44
C ALA A 197 7.65 -23.85 4.46
N ASP A 198 7.50 -24.61 5.55
CA ASP A 198 8.04 -25.96 5.68
C ASP A 198 7.19 -27.03 4.94
N LEU A 199 6.00 -26.68 4.48
CA LEU A 199 5.14 -27.60 3.73
C LEU A 199 5.67 -27.82 2.29
N PRO A 200 5.49 -29.00 1.68
CA PRO A 200 5.87 -29.25 0.30
C PRO A 200 5.10 -28.36 -0.67
N ALA A 201 5.80 -27.65 -1.57
CA ALA A 201 5.18 -26.74 -2.55
C ALA A 201 4.17 -27.47 -3.50
N SER A 202 4.41 -28.74 -3.80
CA SER A 202 3.49 -29.59 -4.59
C SER A 202 2.14 -29.72 -3.92
N ASP A 203 2.11 -29.91 -2.61
CA ASP A 203 0.90 -30.09 -1.83
C ASP A 203 0.10 -28.78 -1.76
N ILE A 204 0.82 -27.66 -1.67
CA ILE A 204 0.23 -26.33 -1.67
C ILE A 204 -0.49 -26.07 -2.99
N LEU A 205 0.19 -26.31 -4.12
CA LEU A 205 -0.41 -26.09 -5.44
C LEU A 205 -1.65 -26.97 -5.65
N THR A 206 -1.57 -28.24 -5.24
CA THR A 206 -2.66 -29.20 -5.41
C THR A 206 -3.90 -28.86 -4.57
N ARG A 207 -3.69 -28.38 -3.34
CA ARG A 207 -4.78 -28.13 -2.37
C ARG A 207 -5.34 -26.70 -2.43
N PHE A 208 -4.49 -25.71 -2.72
CA PHE A 208 -4.82 -24.29 -2.61
C PHE A 208 -4.66 -23.53 -3.93
N GLY A 209 -4.27 -24.21 -5.01
CA GLY A 209 -4.13 -23.61 -6.33
C GLY A 209 -3.03 -22.54 -6.41
N SER A 210 -3.13 -21.69 -7.43
CA SER A 210 -2.13 -20.63 -7.68
C SER A 210 -2.11 -19.55 -6.59
N ASP A 211 -3.25 -19.24 -5.99
CA ASP A 211 -3.34 -18.26 -4.91
C ASP A 211 -2.61 -18.74 -3.65
N GLY A 212 -2.82 -20.01 -3.27
CA GLY A 212 -2.10 -20.63 -2.17
C GLY A 212 -0.59 -20.70 -2.42
N LEU A 213 -0.18 -21.01 -3.66
CA LEU A 213 1.23 -21.01 -4.03
C LEU A 213 1.85 -19.61 -3.97
N GLY A 214 1.09 -18.56 -4.35
CA GLY A 214 1.51 -17.17 -4.17
C GLY A 214 1.74 -16.83 -2.70
N ALA A 215 0.81 -17.18 -1.81
CA ALA A 215 0.96 -16.99 -0.36
C ALA A 215 2.15 -17.77 0.22
N TYR A 216 2.35 -19.01 -0.25
CA TYR A 216 3.49 -19.84 0.13
C TYR A 216 4.83 -19.19 -0.25
N ARG A 217 4.94 -18.63 -1.46
CA ARG A 217 6.14 -17.91 -1.89
C ARG A 217 6.43 -16.72 -0.99
N LEU A 218 5.41 -15.94 -0.61
CA LEU A 218 5.56 -14.84 0.36
C LEU A 218 6.08 -15.36 1.71
N ALA A 219 5.52 -16.45 2.23
CA ALA A 219 5.97 -17.06 3.48
C ALA A 219 7.43 -17.53 3.43
N CYS A 220 7.89 -18.00 2.27
CA CYS A 220 9.28 -18.37 2.02
C CYS A 220 10.22 -17.17 1.80
N GLY A 221 9.73 -15.92 1.87
CA GLY A 221 10.52 -14.73 1.55
C GLY A 221 10.83 -14.57 0.05
N ARG A 222 10.06 -15.21 -0.82
CA ARG A 222 10.22 -15.19 -2.28
C ARG A 222 9.20 -14.27 -2.93
N ASP A 223 9.20 -13.01 -2.52
CA ASP A 223 8.37 -11.99 -3.16
C ASP A 223 9.07 -11.50 -4.43
N GLU A 224 8.70 -12.08 -5.56
CA GLU A 224 9.29 -11.79 -6.87
C GLU A 224 8.77 -10.48 -7.48
N ARG A 225 7.86 -9.80 -6.79
CA ARG A 225 7.25 -8.58 -7.29
C ARG A 225 8.06 -7.36 -6.88
N PRO A 226 8.75 -6.68 -7.83
CA PRO A 226 9.37 -5.40 -7.52
C PRO A 226 8.29 -4.33 -7.27
N PRO A 227 8.55 -3.35 -6.38
CA PRO A 227 7.71 -2.15 -6.28
C PRO A 227 7.68 -1.36 -7.59
N ASP A 228 8.73 -1.52 -8.42
CA ASP A 228 8.86 -0.78 -9.67
C ASP A 228 7.98 -1.39 -10.77
N ALA A 229 7.05 -0.59 -11.27
CA ALA A 229 6.22 -0.97 -12.40
C ALA A 229 7.08 -1.12 -13.65
N ARG A 230 7.01 -2.28 -14.27
CA ARG A 230 7.21 -2.31 -15.72
C ARG A 230 6.24 -1.30 -16.33
N ARG A 231 6.73 -0.44 -17.22
CA ARG A 231 5.83 0.40 -18.03
C ARG A 231 4.77 -0.52 -18.63
N PRO A 232 3.47 -0.18 -18.50
CA PRO A 232 2.43 -0.97 -19.12
C PRO A 232 2.70 -1.08 -20.62
N PRO A 233 2.17 -2.12 -21.32
CA PRO A 233 2.17 -2.15 -22.78
C PRO A 233 1.65 -0.82 -23.33
N VAL A 234 2.19 -0.36 -24.45
CA VAL A 234 1.84 0.93 -25.07
C VAL A 234 0.33 1.06 -25.33
N ASP A 235 -0.34 -0.07 -25.58
CA ASP A 235 -1.79 -0.13 -25.85
C ASP A 235 -2.66 0.25 -24.63
N TRP A 236 -2.10 0.16 -23.41
CA TRP A 236 -2.78 0.55 -22.17
C TRP A 236 -2.29 1.90 -21.62
N THR A 237 -1.62 2.66 -22.46
CA THR A 237 -1.24 4.02 -22.13
C THR A 237 -2.14 4.98 -22.89
N VAL A 238 -2.69 5.96 -22.19
CA VAL A 238 -3.45 7.07 -22.74
C VAL A 238 -2.75 8.36 -22.35
N SER A 239 -2.60 9.28 -23.29
CA SER A 239 -1.98 10.58 -23.05
C SER A 239 -2.67 11.64 -23.87
N ASP A 240 -2.65 12.86 -23.39
CA ASP A 240 -3.12 14.04 -24.12
C ASP A 240 -2.32 15.27 -23.66
N ASP A 241 -2.22 16.26 -24.54
CA ASP A 241 -1.53 17.50 -24.27
C ASP A 241 -2.54 18.59 -23.88
N ILE A 242 -2.17 19.40 -22.88
CA ILE A 242 -2.99 20.52 -22.44
C ILE A 242 -2.46 21.81 -23.08
N TYR A 243 -3.19 22.31 -24.08
CA TYR A 243 -2.83 23.58 -24.72
C TYR A 243 -3.97 24.62 -24.58
N PRO A 244 -3.67 25.85 -24.15
CA PRO A 244 -2.41 26.28 -23.55
C PRO A 244 -2.13 25.53 -22.22
N PRO A 245 -0.89 25.52 -21.72
CA PRO A 245 -0.53 24.87 -20.45
C PRO A 245 -1.50 25.22 -19.33
N ALA A 246 -1.82 24.25 -18.47
CA ALA A 246 -2.79 24.46 -17.41
C ALA A 246 -2.13 25.17 -16.21
N ASP A 247 -2.68 26.30 -15.83
CA ASP A 247 -2.36 27.06 -14.63
C ASP A 247 -3.27 26.70 -13.44
N ARG A 248 -4.31 25.86 -13.68
CA ARG A 248 -5.31 25.48 -12.69
C ARG A 248 -5.56 23.98 -12.71
N ILE A 249 -5.62 23.40 -11.51
CA ILE A 249 -5.86 21.96 -11.31
C ILE A 249 -7.20 21.49 -11.89
N ASP A 250 -8.22 22.36 -11.97
CA ASP A 250 -9.55 22.00 -12.51
C ASP A 250 -9.48 21.56 -13.98
N ARG A 251 -8.61 22.18 -14.78
CA ARG A 251 -8.41 21.79 -16.19
C ARG A 251 -7.76 20.41 -16.30
N VAL A 252 -6.75 20.18 -15.47
CA VAL A 252 -6.06 18.88 -15.38
C VAL A 252 -7.04 17.79 -14.93
N ALA A 253 -7.87 18.08 -13.93
CA ALA A 253 -8.85 17.14 -13.41
C ALA A 253 -9.94 16.78 -14.43
N PHE A 254 -10.34 17.72 -15.32
CA PHE A 254 -11.28 17.42 -16.39
C PHE A 254 -10.67 16.47 -17.43
N LEU A 255 -9.42 16.75 -17.86
CA LEU A 255 -8.71 15.88 -18.79
C LEU A 255 -8.46 14.49 -18.19
N ALA A 256 -8.09 14.43 -16.90
CA ALA A 256 -7.87 13.17 -16.20
C ALA A 256 -9.09 12.24 -16.22
N ARG A 257 -10.30 12.78 -16.14
CA ARG A 257 -11.54 11.99 -16.30
C ARG A 257 -11.65 11.40 -17.69
N THR A 258 -11.43 12.22 -18.73
CA THR A 258 -11.48 11.76 -20.12
C THR A 258 -10.45 10.66 -20.39
N LEU A 259 -9.22 10.83 -19.89
CA LEU A 259 -8.17 9.83 -20.04
C LEU A 259 -8.50 8.55 -19.24
N ALA A 260 -9.04 8.66 -18.02
CA ALA A 260 -9.45 7.51 -17.23
C ALA A 260 -10.56 6.70 -17.92
N ASP A 261 -11.58 7.36 -18.50
CA ASP A 261 -12.65 6.72 -19.26
C ASP A 261 -12.11 5.99 -20.49
N GLU A 262 -11.17 6.63 -21.23
CA GLU A 262 -10.54 6.02 -22.40
C GLU A 262 -9.70 4.80 -22.01
N LEU A 263 -8.90 4.90 -20.93
CA LEU A 263 -8.12 3.80 -20.40
C LEU A 263 -9.01 2.60 -20.05
N HIS A 264 -10.09 2.84 -19.29
CA HIS A 264 -11.01 1.78 -18.87
C HIS A 264 -11.74 1.16 -20.06
N ARG A 265 -12.07 1.94 -21.08
CA ARG A 265 -12.66 1.43 -22.31
C ARG A 265 -11.70 0.51 -23.08
N ARG A 266 -10.39 0.83 -23.11
CA ARG A 266 -9.36 -0.05 -23.70
C ARG A 266 -9.20 -1.33 -22.89
N LEU A 267 -9.05 -1.23 -21.56
CA LEU A 267 -8.94 -2.38 -20.68
C LEU A 267 -10.15 -3.31 -20.79
N GLY A 268 -11.37 -2.74 -20.87
CA GLY A 268 -12.60 -3.51 -21.03
C GLY A 268 -12.69 -4.29 -22.35
N ARG A 269 -12.11 -3.77 -23.45
CA ARG A 269 -12.03 -4.50 -24.72
C ARG A 269 -11.15 -5.75 -24.60
N ASP A 270 -10.10 -5.67 -23.79
CA ASP A 270 -9.15 -6.76 -23.58
C ASP A 270 -9.58 -7.69 -22.43
N GLY A 271 -10.73 -7.43 -21.79
CA GLY A 271 -11.26 -8.22 -20.68
C GLY A 271 -10.41 -8.16 -19.41
N VAL A 272 -9.62 -7.08 -19.23
CA VAL A 272 -8.74 -6.88 -18.06
C VAL A 272 -9.23 -5.73 -17.19
N THR A 273 -8.81 -5.74 -15.93
CA THR A 273 -9.18 -4.71 -14.94
C THR A 273 -7.97 -3.95 -14.45
N CYS A 274 -8.17 -2.68 -14.08
CA CYS A 274 -7.12 -1.82 -13.53
C CYS A 274 -6.95 -2.11 -12.04
N VAL A 275 -5.81 -2.69 -11.65
CA VAL A 275 -5.42 -2.85 -10.23
C VAL A 275 -4.24 -1.94 -9.88
N ARG A 276 -3.64 -1.32 -10.89
CA ARG A 276 -2.51 -0.42 -10.74
C ARG A 276 -2.50 0.59 -11.88
N VAL A 277 -2.24 1.85 -11.57
CA VAL A 277 -2.13 2.93 -12.54
C VAL A 277 -0.85 3.73 -12.29
N GLY A 278 -0.14 4.08 -13.38
CA GLY A 278 0.91 5.09 -13.38
C GLY A 278 0.34 6.39 -13.94
N ILE A 279 0.56 7.48 -13.25
CA ILE A 279 0.17 8.83 -13.66
C ILE A 279 1.46 9.59 -13.90
N GLU A 280 1.65 10.03 -15.13
CA GLU A 280 2.80 10.83 -15.56
C GLU A 280 2.29 12.20 -16.03
N ALA A 281 2.92 13.26 -15.54
CA ALA A 281 2.65 14.62 -15.96
C ALA A 281 3.97 15.33 -16.25
N GLU A 282 3.98 16.16 -17.27
CA GLU A 282 5.14 16.98 -17.63
C GLU A 282 4.72 18.44 -17.73
N THR A 283 5.52 19.33 -17.15
CA THR A 283 5.30 20.78 -17.22
C THR A 283 5.91 21.35 -18.51
N GLU A 284 5.51 22.57 -18.90
CA GLU A 284 6.11 23.29 -20.03
C GLU A 284 7.63 23.54 -19.89
N HIS A 285 8.15 23.41 -18.67
CA HIS A 285 9.57 23.55 -18.36
C HIS A 285 10.32 22.20 -18.35
N GLY A 286 9.64 21.08 -18.68
CA GLY A 286 10.23 19.75 -18.74
C GLY A 286 10.36 19.06 -17.37
N GLU A 287 9.73 19.59 -16.34
CA GLU A 287 9.64 18.91 -15.05
C GLU A 287 8.67 17.73 -15.15
N GLN A 288 9.08 16.57 -14.70
CA GLN A 288 8.29 15.34 -14.78
C GLN A 288 7.85 14.88 -13.40
N LEU A 289 6.58 14.58 -13.26
CA LEU A 289 5.99 13.93 -12.11
C LEU A 289 5.50 12.54 -12.51
N LEU A 290 5.91 11.49 -11.80
CA LEU A 290 5.46 10.13 -12.02
C LEU A 290 5.00 9.52 -10.68
N ARG A 291 3.73 9.07 -10.63
CA ARG A 291 3.15 8.41 -9.45
C ARG A 291 2.54 7.09 -9.85
N PHE A 292 2.78 6.06 -9.03
CA PHE A 292 2.14 4.77 -9.16
C PHE A 292 1.17 4.54 -8.01
N TRP A 293 -0.06 4.22 -8.36
CA TRP A 293 -1.12 3.89 -7.42
C TRP A 293 -1.54 2.45 -7.58
N ARG A 294 -1.72 1.76 -6.47
CA ARG A 294 -2.22 0.40 -6.43
C ARG A 294 -3.52 0.33 -5.63
N HIS A 295 -4.36 -0.65 -5.98
CA HIS A 295 -5.58 -0.95 -5.26
C HIS A 295 -5.67 -2.48 -5.01
N GLU A 296 -6.19 -2.89 -3.86
CA GLU A 296 -6.38 -4.31 -3.52
C GLU A 296 -7.46 -4.99 -4.37
N GLY A 297 -8.42 -4.20 -4.91
CA GLY A 297 -9.43 -4.61 -5.87
C GLY A 297 -9.22 -3.95 -7.23
N THR A 298 -10.31 -3.61 -7.92
CA THR A 298 -10.30 -2.91 -9.20
C THR A 298 -10.41 -1.40 -8.98
N LEU A 299 -9.51 -0.63 -9.58
CA LEU A 299 -9.64 0.83 -9.67
C LEU A 299 -10.71 1.14 -10.71
N SER A 300 -11.73 1.91 -10.33
CA SER A 300 -12.68 2.48 -11.29
C SER A 300 -12.07 3.68 -12.03
N ASP A 301 -12.69 4.08 -13.14
CA ASP A 301 -12.38 5.30 -13.89
C ASP A 301 -12.39 6.55 -13.00
N ALA A 302 -13.44 6.70 -12.18
CA ALA A 302 -13.52 7.79 -11.21
C ALA A 302 -12.38 7.75 -10.19
N ALA A 303 -12.03 6.56 -9.67
CA ALA A 303 -10.93 6.41 -8.73
C ALA A 303 -9.56 6.74 -9.36
N VAL A 304 -9.36 6.43 -10.63
CA VAL A 304 -8.14 6.84 -11.38
C VAL A 304 -8.10 8.36 -11.55
N ALA A 305 -9.21 8.97 -11.99
CA ALA A 305 -9.27 10.42 -12.19
C ALA A 305 -9.04 11.21 -10.88
N ASP A 306 -9.54 10.71 -9.75
CA ASP A 306 -9.35 11.35 -8.45
C ASP A 306 -7.88 11.34 -7.96
N ARG A 307 -7.04 10.46 -8.48
CA ARG A 307 -5.61 10.40 -8.13
C ARG A 307 -4.74 11.41 -8.88
N VAL A 308 -5.31 12.10 -9.87
CA VAL A 308 -4.65 13.18 -10.61
C VAL A 308 -4.85 14.54 -9.91
N ARG A 309 -5.77 14.63 -8.96
CA ARG A 309 -6.04 15.83 -8.18
C ARG A 309 -5.13 15.95 -6.97
#